data_98a3b17a7fe07ef043c9855651b1ebc5
#
_entry.id   98a3b17a7fe07ef043c9855651b1ebc5
#
_cell.length_a   1.000
_cell.length_b   1.000
_cell.length_c   1.000
_cell.angle_alpha   90.00
_cell.angle_beta   90.00
_cell.angle_gamma   90.00
#
_symmetry.space_group_name_H-M   'P 1'
#
loop_
_entity.id
_entity.type
_entity.pdbx_description
1 polymer ?
#
loop_
_entity_poly.entity_id
_entity_poly.type
_entity_poly.pdbx_seq_one_letter_code
_entity_poly.pdbx_strand_id
1 'polypeptide(L)'
;MKKFSYFAVILSLIFLLSSCGNIKDVNVNPSDITSDIIKTFSEDISMSELNSERLTKYYDIDMEKVDSFSSHIEGSGGFADEVSVFKMKSEDDISAAKEAIQSRIAQRKKDFDGYNSWELDKIEENCISVQGKYILFVISDNSQEAEKIFKDYFK
;
A
#
# COMPACT_ATOMS: atom_id res chain seq x y z
N MET A 1 -13.08 -1.54 57.49
CA MET A 1 -12.14 -2.34 56.71
C MET A 1 -12.69 -2.58 55.28
N LYS A 2 -12.85 -1.54 54.44
CA LYS A 2 -13.36 -1.65 53.03
C LYS A 2 -12.63 -0.72 52.05
N LYS A 3 -11.41 -0.28 52.34
CA LYS A 3 -10.66 0.67 51.51
C LYS A 3 -9.45 0.05 50.76
N PHE A 4 -9.20 -1.26 50.88
CA PHE A 4 -8.02 -1.92 50.28
C PHE A 4 -8.32 -2.60 48.92
N SER A 5 -9.61 -2.70 48.52
CA SER A 5 -9.98 -3.46 47.33
C SER A 5 -9.93 -2.66 46.01
N TYR A 6 -9.91 -1.33 46.08
CA TYR A 6 -9.92 -0.49 44.87
C TYR A 6 -8.53 -0.19 44.32
N PHE A 7 -7.50 -0.35 45.14
CA PHE A 7 -6.11 -0.09 44.72
C PHE A 7 -5.51 -1.24 43.89
N ALA A 8 -5.99 -2.46 44.09
CA ALA A 8 -5.54 -3.64 43.34
C ALA A 8 -6.14 -3.73 41.94
N VAL A 9 -7.32 -3.13 41.68
CA VAL A 9 -7.99 -3.17 40.36
C VAL A 9 -7.42 -2.13 39.41
N ILE A 10 -6.88 -1.00 39.92
CA ILE A 10 -6.28 0.05 39.08
C ILE A 10 -4.89 -0.35 38.57
N LEU A 11 -4.17 -1.22 39.27
CA LEU A 11 -2.84 -1.66 38.86
C LEU A 11 -2.82 -2.72 37.75
N SER A 12 -3.96 -3.40 37.53
CA SER A 12 -4.06 -4.43 36.48
C SER A 12 -4.42 -3.90 35.08
N LEU A 13 -4.75 -2.60 34.96
CA LEU A 13 -5.22 -2.00 33.69
C LEU A 13 -4.10 -1.30 32.89
N ILE A 14 -2.85 -1.29 33.38
CA ILE A 14 -1.73 -0.56 32.75
C ILE A 14 -0.87 -1.47 31.84
N PHE A 15 -1.16 -2.78 31.75
CA PHE A 15 -0.29 -3.73 31.03
C PHE A 15 -0.73 -4.09 29.60
N LEU A 16 -1.68 -3.37 28.99
CA LEU A 16 -2.19 -3.73 27.65
C LEU A 16 -1.81 -2.75 26.52
N LEU A 17 -0.82 -1.89 26.68
CA LEU A 17 -0.40 -0.94 25.64
C LEU A 17 1.09 -1.04 25.29
N SER A 18 1.62 -2.23 25.15
CA SER A 18 2.99 -2.40 24.63
C SER A 18 3.05 -3.57 23.66
N SER A 19 2.29 -3.48 22.58
CA SER A 19 2.58 -4.25 21.37
C SER A 19 2.95 -3.29 20.23
N CYS A 20 3.87 -2.36 20.49
CA CYS A 20 4.71 -1.82 19.42
C CYS A 20 5.76 -2.88 19.13
N GLY A 21 5.47 -3.80 18.22
CA GLY A 21 6.51 -4.58 17.58
C GLY A 21 7.49 -3.58 16.98
N ASN A 22 8.76 -3.60 17.43
CA ASN A 22 9.84 -2.88 16.78
C ASN A 22 9.91 -3.41 15.35
N ILE A 23 9.28 -2.70 14.40
CA ILE A 23 9.58 -2.87 12.99
C ILE A 23 11.04 -2.46 12.89
N LYS A 24 11.94 -3.44 12.66
CA LYS A 24 13.33 -3.15 12.35
C LYS A 24 13.31 -2.12 11.25
N ASP A 25 14.21 -1.15 11.30
CA ASP A 25 14.38 -0.16 10.21
C ASP A 25 14.98 -0.91 9.01
N VAL A 26 14.10 -1.69 8.34
CA VAL A 26 14.46 -2.54 7.21
C VAL A 26 14.51 -1.63 5.99
N ASN A 27 15.68 -1.52 5.39
CA ASN A 27 15.87 -0.75 4.17
C ASN A 27 15.69 -1.68 2.96
N VAL A 28 14.48 -1.75 2.43
CA VAL A 28 14.13 -2.54 1.24
C VAL A 28 14.02 -1.64 0.03
N ASN A 29 14.47 -2.12 -1.12
CA ASN A 29 14.25 -1.41 -2.38
C ASN A 29 12.80 -1.67 -2.87
N PRO A 30 11.98 -0.63 -3.09
CA PRO A 30 10.63 -0.79 -3.63
C PRO A 30 10.55 -1.62 -4.92
N SER A 31 11.58 -1.57 -5.78
CA SER A 31 11.60 -2.33 -7.03
C SER A 31 11.69 -3.85 -6.82
N ASP A 32 12.33 -4.30 -5.74
CA ASP A 32 12.41 -5.73 -5.45
C ASP A 32 11.02 -6.26 -5.07
N ILE A 33 10.29 -5.50 -4.25
CA ILE A 33 8.93 -5.83 -3.84
C ILE A 33 7.98 -5.87 -5.04
N THR A 34 7.96 -4.81 -5.87
CA THR A 34 7.07 -4.77 -7.04
C THR A 34 7.40 -5.86 -8.06
N SER A 35 8.68 -6.17 -8.26
CA SER A 35 9.12 -7.24 -9.17
C SER A 35 8.60 -8.62 -8.72
N ASP A 36 8.60 -8.90 -7.42
CA ASP A 36 8.06 -10.16 -6.91
C ASP A 36 6.53 -10.20 -6.97
N ILE A 37 5.86 -9.08 -6.72
CA ILE A 37 4.41 -8.98 -6.85
C ILE A 37 3.95 -9.16 -8.30
N ILE A 38 4.63 -8.54 -9.26
CA ILE A 38 4.29 -8.63 -10.70
C ILE A 38 4.34 -10.09 -11.18
N LYS A 39 5.18 -10.95 -10.62
CA LYS A 39 5.22 -12.38 -10.96
C LYS A 39 3.93 -13.13 -10.62
N THR A 40 3.08 -12.56 -9.77
CA THR A 40 1.76 -13.13 -9.42
C THR A 40 0.65 -12.70 -10.36
N PHE A 41 0.90 -11.74 -11.26
CA PHE A 41 -0.08 -11.27 -12.23
C PHE A 41 -0.23 -12.30 -13.36
N SER A 42 -1.37 -12.27 -14.06
CA SER A 42 -1.62 -13.12 -15.23
C SER A 42 -0.59 -12.84 -16.33
N GLU A 43 -0.23 -13.87 -17.10
CA GLU A 43 0.77 -13.76 -18.19
C GLU A 43 0.34 -12.79 -19.31
N ASP A 44 -0.95 -12.55 -19.46
CA ASP A 44 -1.53 -11.61 -20.44
C ASP A 44 -1.45 -10.16 -20.00
N ILE A 45 -1.10 -9.91 -18.74
CA ILE A 45 -0.97 -8.55 -18.18
C ILE A 45 0.43 -8.03 -18.44
N SER A 46 0.53 -7.03 -19.31
CA SER A 46 1.80 -6.37 -19.66
C SER A 46 2.00 -5.12 -18.82
N MET A 47 2.85 -5.20 -17.80
CA MET A 47 3.12 -4.09 -16.90
C MET A 47 4.16 -3.13 -17.47
N SER A 48 3.87 -1.83 -17.37
CA SER A 48 4.76 -0.73 -17.77
C SER A 48 5.19 0.09 -16.55
N GLU A 49 6.49 0.28 -16.38
CA GLU A 49 7.05 1.07 -15.30
C GLU A 49 6.71 2.57 -15.46
N LEU A 50 6.42 3.23 -14.37
CA LEU A 50 6.26 4.67 -14.27
C LEU A 50 7.54 5.31 -13.72
N ASN A 51 8.17 6.17 -14.53
CA ASN A 51 9.19 7.08 -14.01
C ASN A 51 8.54 8.24 -13.24
N SER A 52 9.34 9.08 -12.58
CA SER A 52 8.83 10.19 -11.75
C SER A 52 7.91 11.15 -12.51
N GLU A 53 8.23 11.48 -13.77
CA GLU A 53 7.40 12.38 -14.59
C GLU A 53 6.03 11.76 -14.91
N ARG A 54 5.99 10.47 -15.23
CA ARG A 54 4.73 9.75 -15.48
C ARG A 54 3.95 9.54 -14.19
N LEU A 55 4.63 9.20 -13.09
CA LEU A 55 4.00 8.98 -11.80
C LEU A 55 3.15 10.18 -11.36
N THR A 56 3.69 11.41 -11.45
CA THR A 56 2.99 12.64 -11.06
C THR A 56 1.78 12.99 -11.93
N LYS A 57 1.63 12.33 -13.09
CA LYS A 57 0.41 12.44 -13.92
C LYS A 57 -0.73 11.56 -13.42
N TYR A 58 -0.41 10.50 -12.68
CA TYR A 58 -1.36 9.52 -12.18
C TYR A 58 -1.65 9.66 -10.69
N TYR A 59 -0.66 10.13 -9.92
CA TYR A 59 -0.75 10.31 -8.47
C TYR A 59 -0.51 11.76 -8.09
N ASP A 60 -1.41 12.31 -7.32
CA ASP A 60 -1.24 13.62 -6.66
C ASP A 60 -0.42 13.43 -5.37
N ILE A 61 0.82 12.97 -5.55
CA ILE A 61 1.76 12.70 -4.47
C ILE A 61 2.88 13.74 -4.45
N ASP A 62 3.18 14.27 -3.26
CA ASP A 62 4.30 15.17 -3.06
C ASP A 62 5.63 14.38 -3.10
N MET A 63 6.34 14.51 -4.21
CA MET A 63 7.62 13.83 -4.43
C MET A 63 8.72 14.28 -3.46
N GLU A 64 8.59 15.46 -2.82
CA GLU A 64 9.53 15.89 -1.78
C GLU A 64 9.44 15.03 -0.51
N LYS A 65 8.31 14.33 -0.30
CA LYS A 65 8.07 13.41 0.82
C LYS A 65 8.43 11.96 0.50
N VAL A 66 8.64 11.64 -0.77
CA VAL A 66 9.01 10.29 -1.22
C VAL A 66 10.54 10.14 -1.17
N ASP A 67 11.03 9.08 -0.51
CA ASP A 67 12.44 8.69 -0.52
C ASP A 67 12.78 7.90 -1.79
N SER A 68 11.99 6.87 -2.07
CA SER A 68 12.07 6.06 -3.27
C SER A 68 10.72 5.42 -3.59
N PHE A 69 10.55 4.96 -4.82
CA PHE A 69 9.33 4.26 -5.24
C PHE A 69 9.61 3.30 -6.38
N SER A 70 8.68 2.37 -6.58
CA SER A 70 8.52 1.59 -7.81
C SER A 70 7.04 1.47 -8.10
N SER A 71 6.64 1.79 -9.32
CA SER A 71 5.25 1.83 -9.73
C SER A 71 5.09 1.31 -11.15
N HIS A 72 4.11 0.44 -11.35
CA HIS A 72 3.81 -0.18 -12.63
C HIS A 72 2.31 -0.19 -12.86
N ILE A 73 1.92 0.10 -14.09
CA ILE A 73 0.53 0.03 -14.55
C ILE A 73 0.43 -0.90 -15.77
N GLU A 74 -0.73 -1.48 -15.99
CA GLU A 74 -0.98 -2.19 -17.24
C GLU A 74 -0.87 -1.24 -18.43
N GLY A 75 -0.09 -1.65 -19.43
CA GLY A 75 0.40 -0.75 -20.48
C GLY A 75 -0.57 -0.52 -21.65
N SER A 76 -1.54 -1.42 -21.88
CA SER A 76 -2.51 -1.28 -22.99
C SER A 76 -3.69 -0.36 -22.64
N GLY A 77 -3.97 -0.18 -21.35
CA GLY A 77 -5.16 0.51 -20.86
C GLY A 77 -6.42 -0.35 -20.87
N GLY A 78 -6.31 -1.63 -21.22
CA GLY A 78 -7.43 -2.57 -21.27
C GLY A 78 -7.82 -3.15 -19.91
N PHE A 79 -6.85 -3.22 -18.98
CA PHE A 79 -7.01 -3.80 -17.65
C PHE A 79 -6.64 -2.79 -16.56
N ALA A 80 -7.21 -3.01 -15.38
CA ALA A 80 -7.00 -2.10 -14.25
C ALA A 80 -5.74 -2.39 -13.44
N ASP A 81 -4.98 -3.43 -13.78
CA ASP A 81 -3.85 -3.91 -13.02
C ASP A 81 -2.81 -2.83 -12.79
N GLU A 82 -2.45 -2.66 -11.53
CA GLU A 82 -1.53 -1.62 -11.06
C GLU A 82 -0.85 -2.08 -9.77
N VAL A 83 0.44 -1.82 -9.63
CA VAL A 83 1.18 -2.02 -8.38
C VAL A 83 2.14 -0.87 -8.14
N SER A 84 2.10 -0.31 -6.95
CA SER A 84 3.00 0.76 -6.52
C SER A 84 3.46 0.52 -5.10
N VAL A 85 4.75 0.65 -4.88
CA VAL A 85 5.36 0.69 -3.55
C VAL A 85 6.07 2.03 -3.39
N PHE A 86 5.66 2.79 -2.40
CA PHE A 86 6.32 4.03 -2.02
C PHE A 86 7.04 3.84 -0.68
N LYS A 87 8.30 4.26 -0.62
CA LYS A 87 9.04 4.47 0.61
C LYS A 87 9.00 5.96 0.90
N MET A 88 8.33 6.35 1.96
CA MET A 88 8.24 7.74 2.39
C MET A 88 9.48 8.12 3.21
N LYS A 89 9.83 9.41 3.27
CA LYS A 89 10.94 9.90 4.10
C LYS A 89 10.63 9.77 5.60
N SER A 90 9.36 9.88 5.97
CA SER A 90 8.87 9.75 7.34
C SER A 90 7.60 8.90 7.41
N GLU A 91 7.34 8.25 8.54
CA GLU A 91 6.05 7.59 8.82
C GLU A 91 4.90 8.59 8.87
N ASP A 92 5.16 9.84 9.25
CA ASP A 92 4.17 10.92 9.29
C ASP A 92 3.66 11.26 7.88
N ASP A 93 4.44 10.96 6.83
CA ASP A 93 4.05 11.22 5.43
C ASP A 93 3.14 10.13 4.83
N ILE A 94 2.95 9.01 5.54
CA ILE A 94 2.10 7.89 5.08
C ILE A 94 0.64 8.32 4.86
N SER A 95 0.13 9.25 5.66
CA SER A 95 -1.24 9.76 5.48
C SER A 95 -1.41 10.46 4.13
N ALA A 96 -0.44 11.29 3.73
CA ALA A 96 -0.47 11.98 2.43
C ALA A 96 -0.38 10.97 1.26
N ALA A 97 0.45 9.93 1.38
CA ALA A 97 0.52 8.87 0.38
C ALA A 97 -0.81 8.10 0.27
N LYS A 98 -1.48 7.82 1.39
CA LYS A 98 -2.82 7.20 1.37
C LYS A 98 -3.85 8.06 0.66
N GLU A 99 -3.86 9.37 0.88
CA GLU A 99 -4.78 10.30 0.22
C GLU A 99 -4.54 10.32 -1.30
N ALA A 100 -3.29 10.35 -1.74
CA ALA A 100 -2.93 10.27 -3.15
C ALA A 100 -3.40 8.94 -3.78
N ILE A 101 -3.24 7.81 -3.09
CA ILE A 101 -3.71 6.49 -3.53
C ILE A 101 -5.25 6.47 -3.61
N GLN A 102 -5.96 7.02 -2.63
CA GLN A 102 -7.44 7.08 -2.67
C GLN A 102 -7.94 7.92 -3.86
N SER A 103 -7.27 9.04 -4.15
CA SER A 103 -7.55 9.84 -5.33
C SER A 103 -7.32 9.05 -6.62
N ARG A 104 -6.25 8.26 -6.67
CA ARG A 104 -5.94 7.35 -7.79
C ARG A 104 -7.02 6.30 -7.99
N ILE A 105 -7.48 5.62 -6.92
CA ILE A 105 -8.56 4.64 -6.98
C ILE A 105 -9.84 5.28 -7.54
N ALA A 106 -10.19 6.47 -7.05
CA ALA A 106 -11.38 7.19 -7.54
C ALA A 106 -11.27 7.55 -9.04
N GLN A 107 -10.05 7.89 -9.51
CA GLN A 107 -9.81 8.12 -10.92
C GLN A 107 -9.91 6.82 -11.73
N ARG A 108 -9.30 5.70 -11.26
CA ARG A 108 -9.41 4.40 -11.94
C ARG A 108 -10.86 3.95 -12.10
N LYS A 109 -11.69 4.11 -11.07
CA LYS A 109 -13.12 3.81 -11.17
C LYS A 109 -13.80 4.61 -12.28
N LYS A 110 -13.50 5.90 -12.42
CA LYS A 110 -14.04 6.73 -13.51
C LYS A 110 -13.53 6.30 -14.89
N ASP A 111 -12.25 5.92 -14.98
CA ASP A 111 -11.63 5.54 -16.25
C ASP A 111 -12.27 4.25 -16.82
N PHE A 112 -12.68 3.33 -15.93
CA PHE A 112 -13.27 2.04 -16.31
C PHE A 112 -14.79 2.04 -16.34
N ASP A 113 -15.44 3.01 -15.69
CA ASP A 113 -16.90 3.15 -15.72
C ASP A 113 -17.39 3.41 -17.15
N GLY A 114 -18.24 2.51 -17.65
CA GLY A 114 -18.79 2.58 -19.02
C GLY A 114 -17.82 2.14 -20.14
N TYR A 115 -16.57 1.79 -19.81
CA TYR A 115 -15.60 1.26 -20.81
C TYR A 115 -15.36 -0.24 -20.60
N ASN A 116 -14.83 -0.64 -19.46
CA ASN A 116 -14.53 -2.00 -19.07
C ASN A 116 -15.08 -2.26 -17.66
N SER A 117 -16.39 -2.23 -17.51
CA SER A 117 -17.05 -2.25 -16.20
C SER A 117 -16.78 -3.53 -15.38
N TRP A 118 -16.36 -4.63 -16.00
CA TRP A 118 -15.94 -5.85 -15.30
C TRP A 118 -14.61 -5.68 -14.52
N GLU A 119 -13.81 -4.67 -14.84
CA GLU A 119 -12.60 -4.31 -14.07
C GLU A 119 -12.92 -3.53 -12.77
N LEU A 120 -14.15 -3.01 -12.63
CA LEU A 120 -14.55 -2.24 -11.45
C LEU A 120 -14.49 -3.08 -10.17
N ASP A 121 -14.88 -4.35 -10.22
CA ASP A 121 -14.81 -5.26 -9.07
C ASP A 121 -13.35 -5.41 -8.60
N LYS A 122 -12.41 -5.62 -9.55
CA LYS A 122 -10.97 -5.69 -9.26
C LYS A 122 -10.45 -4.38 -8.63
N ILE A 123 -10.91 -3.22 -9.12
CA ILE A 123 -10.54 -1.91 -8.55
C ILE A 123 -11.11 -1.77 -7.14
N GLU A 124 -12.30 -2.28 -6.86
CA GLU A 124 -12.92 -2.25 -5.52
C GLU A 124 -12.19 -3.17 -4.52
N GLU A 125 -11.70 -4.30 -5.00
CA GLU A 125 -10.92 -5.28 -4.22
C GLU A 125 -9.43 -4.92 -4.11
N ASN A 126 -9.06 -3.66 -4.43
CA ASN A 126 -7.68 -3.18 -4.27
C ASN A 126 -7.14 -3.40 -2.86
N CYS A 127 -5.82 -3.51 -2.75
CA CYS A 127 -5.16 -3.60 -1.47
C CYS A 127 -4.25 -2.40 -1.21
N ILE A 128 -4.33 -1.83 -0.01
CA ILE A 128 -3.40 -0.84 0.53
C ILE A 128 -2.84 -1.42 1.83
N SER A 129 -1.52 -1.58 1.91
CA SER A 129 -0.85 -2.11 3.09
C SER A 129 0.34 -1.24 3.49
N VAL A 130 0.60 -1.10 4.80
CA VAL A 130 1.65 -0.22 5.34
C VAL A 130 2.58 -1.00 6.24
N GLN A 131 3.88 -0.77 6.09
CA GLN A 131 4.93 -1.27 6.97
C GLN A 131 5.95 -0.15 7.24
N GLY A 132 5.89 0.47 8.42
CA GLY A 132 6.70 1.64 8.75
C GLY A 132 6.52 2.76 7.72
N LYS A 133 7.61 3.14 7.05
CA LYS A 133 7.62 4.17 6.00
C LYS A 133 7.17 3.67 4.62
N TYR A 134 6.85 2.39 4.47
CA TYR A 134 6.49 1.81 3.19
C TYR A 134 4.98 1.66 3.07
N ILE A 135 4.47 1.96 1.89
CA ILE A 135 3.07 1.76 1.53
C ILE A 135 2.97 1.05 0.19
N LEU A 136 2.25 -0.07 0.19
CA LEU A 136 1.84 -0.80 -1.01
C LEU A 136 0.46 -0.32 -1.44
N PHE A 137 0.28 -0.16 -2.74
CA PHE A 137 -1.00 -0.12 -3.41
C PHE A 137 -1.00 -1.12 -4.56
N VAL A 138 -2.03 -1.96 -4.65
CA VAL A 138 -2.17 -2.93 -5.74
C VAL A 138 -3.62 -3.10 -6.14
N ILE A 139 -3.84 -3.15 -7.46
CA ILE A 139 -5.08 -3.60 -8.13
C ILE A 139 -4.69 -4.84 -8.93
N SER A 140 -5.20 -5.99 -8.55
CA SER A 140 -4.92 -7.28 -9.21
C SER A 140 -5.90 -8.33 -8.70
N ASP A 141 -6.17 -9.36 -9.49
CA ASP A 141 -6.92 -10.55 -9.07
C ASP A 141 -6.22 -11.28 -7.91
N ASN A 142 -4.91 -11.06 -7.73
CA ASN A 142 -4.09 -11.67 -6.67
C ASN A 142 -3.67 -10.65 -5.58
N SER A 143 -4.48 -9.63 -5.30
CA SER A 143 -4.16 -8.55 -4.35
C SER A 143 -3.81 -9.05 -2.93
N GLN A 144 -4.42 -10.15 -2.47
CA GLN A 144 -4.11 -10.77 -1.17
C GLN A 144 -2.71 -11.40 -1.13
N GLU A 145 -2.29 -12.09 -2.21
CA GLU A 145 -0.94 -12.65 -2.30
C GLU A 145 0.10 -11.52 -2.42
N ALA A 146 -0.21 -10.45 -3.15
CA ALA A 146 0.63 -9.27 -3.23
C ALA A 146 0.85 -8.63 -1.85
N GLU A 147 -0.20 -8.52 -1.03
CA GLU A 147 -0.09 -8.02 0.34
C GLU A 147 0.81 -8.93 1.21
N LYS A 148 0.68 -10.24 1.08
CA LYS A 148 1.50 -11.21 1.81
C LYS A 148 2.97 -11.09 1.42
N ILE A 149 3.29 -11.02 0.12
CA ILE A 149 4.65 -10.78 -0.37
C ILE A 149 5.21 -9.49 0.24
N PHE A 150 4.46 -8.39 0.18
CA PHE A 150 4.87 -7.13 0.76
C PHE A 150 5.22 -7.26 2.25
N LYS A 151 4.34 -7.87 3.05
CA LYS A 151 4.56 -8.06 4.50
C LYS A 151 5.77 -8.95 4.81
N ASP A 152 6.06 -9.92 3.95
CA ASP A 152 7.18 -10.86 4.15
C ASP A 152 8.54 -10.17 4.07
N TYR A 153 8.67 -9.06 3.34
CA TYR A 153 9.89 -8.24 3.30
C TYR A 153 10.23 -7.57 4.65
N PHE A 154 9.28 -7.49 5.58
CA PHE A 154 9.44 -6.76 6.85
C PHE A 154 9.39 -7.67 8.10
N LYS A 155 9.52 -8.99 7.94
CA LYS A 155 9.56 -9.99 9.04
C LYS A 155 10.94 -10.22 9.63
#